data_2b984a8f8e860defdfc85b616b9d185a
#
_entry.id   2b984a8f8e860defdfc85b616b9d185a
#
_cell.length_a   1.000
_cell.length_b   1.000
_cell.length_c   1.000
_cell.angle_alpha   90.00
_cell.angle_beta   90.00
_cell.angle_gamma   90.00
#
_symmetry.space_group_name_H-M   'P 1'
#
loop_
_entity.id
_entity.type
_entity.pdbx_description
1 polymer ?
#
loop_
_entity_poly.entity_id
_entity_poly.type
_entity_poly.pdbx_seq_one_letter_code
_entity_poly.pdbx_strand_id
1 'polypeptide(L)'
;MVCIAAFIILALIGVFVALISIFKPKIGKAYLKALKKSWGCLWKKVRLQKCETGFKEDVKNTLLSRVMLKHPKWVMPLSIIIEILSIIIVIIAIWAILTAIKSLLALWALGSCNVTKPSACSLGAEVCSIDESEPSNPIEATGRWFTEWGEIFEAIPDKFRTYDANSYNFNYITVNPYEVEDLPTAIDIFDPGCSVCMSSYRNQKHIGFFDSYNVRLVPFAIQDSDGNYKFKNSEIIVRYMFASEQYRSGLSLEILDRIFTGKNSEGISYQNKFNEDYTREEAIAKIEQWLGEAGLDEGAISQIRETTNYPEITNKMNENKNIIENELKVKGIPTMIYDGKKHTGLFKSSE
;
A
#
# COMPACT_ATOMS: atom_id res chain seq x y z
N MET A 1 -26.98 25.91 -2.40
CA MET A 1 -26.60 24.52 -2.72
C MET A 1 -26.93 24.09 -4.14
N VAL A 2 -28.16 24.35 -4.67
CA VAL A 2 -28.57 23.94 -6.04
C VAL A 2 -27.57 24.35 -7.14
N CYS A 3 -27.02 25.57 -7.10
CA CYS A 3 -26.04 26.03 -8.09
C CYS A 3 -24.72 25.23 -8.06
N ILE A 4 -24.26 24.85 -6.86
CA ILE A 4 -23.05 24.06 -6.67
C ILE A 4 -23.27 22.62 -7.17
N ALA A 5 -24.41 22.02 -6.77
CA ALA A 5 -24.79 20.69 -7.25
C ALA A 5 -24.95 20.66 -8.78
N ALA A 6 -25.58 21.67 -9.37
CA ALA A 6 -25.69 21.80 -10.82
C ALA A 6 -24.31 21.89 -11.50
N PHE A 7 -23.37 22.65 -10.93
CA PHE A 7 -22.00 22.71 -11.44
C PHE A 7 -21.30 21.36 -11.39
N ILE A 8 -21.38 20.65 -10.25
CA ILE A 8 -20.76 19.32 -10.07
C ILE A 8 -21.34 18.33 -11.11
N ILE A 9 -22.66 18.27 -11.23
CA ILE A 9 -23.32 17.39 -12.22
C ILE A 9 -22.87 17.75 -13.65
N LEU A 10 -22.86 19.04 -14.00
CA LEU A 10 -22.40 19.48 -15.30
C LEU A 10 -20.91 19.14 -15.53
N ALA A 11 -20.06 19.30 -14.53
CA ALA A 11 -18.65 18.93 -14.65
C ALA A 11 -18.47 17.42 -14.88
N LEU A 12 -19.19 16.58 -14.14
CA LEU A 12 -19.13 15.11 -14.28
C LEU A 12 -19.60 14.63 -15.68
N ILE A 13 -20.66 15.21 -16.21
CA ILE A 13 -21.17 14.84 -17.54
C ILE A 13 -20.41 15.54 -18.69
N GLY A 14 -19.47 16.44 -18.36
CA GLY A 14 -18.76 17.27 -19.33
C GLY A 14 -18.04 16.48 -20.40
N VAL A 15 -17.39 15.37 -20.02
CA VAL A 15 -16.69 14.48 -20.95
C VAL A 15 -17.66 13.88 -21.99
N PHE A 16 -18.81 13.39 -21.53
CA PHE A 16 -19.84 12.84 -22.41
C PHE A 16 -20.43 13.89 -23.34
N VAL A 17 -20.70 15.08 -22.80
CA VAL A 17 -21.23 16.19 -23.62
C VAL A 17 -20.19 16.70 -24.61
N ALA A 18 -18.92 16.73 -24.27
CA ALA A 18 -17.83 17.06 -25.19
C ALA A 18 -17.81 16.08 -26.37
N LEU A 19 -17.90 14.79 -26.12
CA LEU A 19 -17.98 13.76 -27.17
C LEU A 19 -19.24 13.94 -28.06
N ILE A 20 -20.40 14.17 -27.44
CA ILE A 20 -21.66 14.39 -28.20
C ILE A 20 -21.62 15.71 -29.00
N SER A 21 -20.93 16.73 -28.49
CA SER A 21 -20.86 18.05 -29.16
C SER A 21 -20.10 18.02 -30.47
N ILE A 22 -19.25 17.01 -30.71
CA ILE A 22 -18.59 16.78 -32.01
C ILE A 22 -19.64 16.52 -33.07
N PHE A 23 -20.70 15.76 -32.73
CA PHE A 23 -21.79 15.42 -33.69
C PHE A 23 -22.95 16.40 -33.65
N LYS A 24 -23.18 17.10 -32.53
CA LYS A 24 -24.30 18.02 -32.32
C LYS A 24 -23.85 19.34 -31.66
N PRO A 25 -23.27 20.29 -32.41
CA PRO A 25 -22.65 21.51 -31.85
C PRO A 25 -23.63 22.44 -31.10
N LYS A 26 -24.94 22.37 -31.38
CA LYS A 26 -25.96 23.12 -30.62
C LYS A 26 -26.04 22.67 -29.15
N ILE A 27 -25.86 21.36 -28.88
CA ILE A 27 -25.86 20.81 -27.49
C ILE A 27 -24.64 21.31 -26.75
N GLY A 28 -23.44 21.28 -27.37
CA GLY A 28 -22.21 21.79 -26.78
C GLY A 28 -22.29 23.27 -26.39
N LYS A 29 -22.87 24.12 -27.25
CA LYS A 29 -23.04 25.57 -26.97
C LYS A 29 -23.99 25.80 -25.77
N ALA A 30 -25.11 25.08 -25.72
CA ALA A 30 -26.06 25.17 -24.61
C ALA A 30 -25.43 24.70 -23.28
N TYR A 31 -24.69 23.60 -23.33
CA TYR A 31 -23.94 23.08 -22.17
C TYR A 31 -22.88 24.08 -21.67
N LEU A 32 -22.02 24.62 -22.52
CA LEU A 32 -21.00 25.59 -22.14
C LEU A 32 -21.63 26.86 -21.51
N LYS A 33 -22.78 27.30 -22.00
CA LYS A 33 -23.51 28.42 -21.41
C LYS A 33 -24.01 28.11 -20.00
N ALA A 34 -24.54 26.90 -19.78
CA ALA A 34 -24.97 26.44 -18.44
C ALA A 34 -23.78 26.30 -17.50
N LEU A 35 -22.69 25.69 -17.97
CA LEU A 35 -21.44 25.52 -17.17
C LEU A 35 -20.85 26.87 -16.77
N LYS A 36 -20.78 27.85 -17.68
CA LYS A 36 -20.29 29.20 -17.39
C LYS A 36 -21.16 29.95 -16.37
N LYS A 37 -22.48 29.81 -16.45
CA LYS A 37 -23.40 30.37 -15.45
C LYS A 37 -23.25 29.73 -14.08
N SER A 38 -23.14 28.39 -14.01
CA SER A 38 -22.95 27.65 -12.76
C SER A 38 -21.60 27.95 -12.12
N TRP A 39 -20.51 28.05 -12.92
CA TRP A 39 -19.17 28.47 -12.46
C TRP A 39 -19.19 29.88 -11.87
N GLY A 40 -19.82 30.84 -12.54
CA GLY A 40 -19.94 32.21 -12.00
C GLY A 40 -20.68 32.26 -10.67
N CYS A 41 -21.72 31.42 -10.49
CA CYS A 41 -22.41 31.30 -9.21
C CYS A 41 -21.54 30.66 -8.11
N LEU A 42 -20.77 29.62 -8.46
CA LEU A 42 -19.82 28.98 -7.57
C LEU A 42 -18.75 29.98 -7.09
N TRP A 43 -18.16 30.73 -8.00
CA TRP A 43 -17.11 31.72 -7.69
C TRP A 43 -17.60 32.86 -6.78
N LYS A 44 -18.84 33.36 -7.01
CA LYS A 44 -19.49 34.31 -6.10
C LYS A 44 -19.71 33.71 -4.71
N LYS A 45 -20.09 32.43 -4.61
CA LYS A 45 -20.25 31.72 -3.34
C LYS A 45 -18.94 31.55 -2.58
N VAL A 46 -17.84 31.20 -3.25
CA VAL A 46 -16.50 31.11 -2.66
C VAL A 46 -16.08 32.45 -2.08
N ARG A 47 -16.45 33.57 -2.73
CA ARG A 47 -16.20 34.93 -2.26
C ARG A 47 -17.21 35.43 -1.24
N LEU A 48 -18.09 34.56 -0.70
CA LEU A 48 -19.17 34.90 0.24
C LEU A 48 -20.15 35.95 -0.30
N GLN A 49 -20.21 36.16 -1.61
CA GLN A 49 -21.14 37.08 -2.26
C GLN A 49 -22.49 36.38 -2.56
N LYS A 50 -23.55 37.17 -2.55
CA LYS A 50 -24.89 36.66 -2.96
C LYS A 50 -24.85 36.26 -4.44
N CYS A 51 -25.17 35.01 -4.74
CA CYS A 51 -25.40 34.59 -6.12
C CYS A 51 -26.72 35.16 -6.61
N GLU A 52 -26.76 35.70 -7.83
CA GLU A 52 -28.01 36.15 -8.44
C GLU A 52 -28.99 34.98 -8.49
N THR A 53 -30.18 35.21 -7.95
CA THR A 53 -31.19 34.20 -7.70
C THR A 53 -31.73 33.52 -8.97
N GLY A 54 -31.56 34.16 -10.11
CA GLY A 54 -32.12 33.67 -11.38
C GLY A 54 -31.63 32.28 -11.82
N PHE A 55 -30.33 31.92 -11.58
CA PHE A 55 -29.85 30.59 -11.98
C PHE A 55 -30.45 29.44 -11.18
N LYS A 56 -30.65 29.66 -9.85
CA LYS A 56 -31.30 28.66 -8.99
C LYS A 56 -32.74 28.41 -9.43
N GLU A 57 -33.45 29.49 -9.75
CA GLU A 57 -34.82 29.45 -10.22
C GLU A 57 -34.91 28.89 -11.63
N ASP A 58 -34.03 29.26 -12.55
CA ASP A 58 -33.92 28.70 -13.90
C ASP A 58 -33.79 27.18 -13.88
N VAL A 59 -32.88 26.63 -13.02
CA VAL A 59 -32.67 25.19 -12.87
C VAL A 59 -33.92 24.51 -12.30
N LYS A 60 -34.52 25.08 -11.22
CA LYS A 60 -35.74 24.55 -10.64
C LYS A 60 -36.90 24.60 -11.64
N ASN A 61 -37.08 25.70 -12.31
CA ASN A 61 -38.15 25.87 -13.31
C ASN A 61 -37.98 24.92 -14.49
N THR A 62 -36.75 24.69 -14.95
CA THR A 62 -36.49 23.72 -16.04
C THR A 62 -36.83 22.29 -15.59
N LEU A 63 -36.47 21.90 -14.37
CA LEU A 63 -36.77 20.56 -13.84
C LEU A 63 -38.26 20.38 -13.51
N LEU A 64 -38.91 21.41 -13.00
CA LEU A 64 -40.29 21.35 -12.53
C LEU A 64 -41.31 21.74 -13.60
N SER A 65 -40.90 22.29 -14.78
CA SER A 65 -41.80 22.81 -15.80
C SER A 65 -42.88 21.82 -16.24
N ARG A 66 -42.51 20.55 -16.42
CA ARG A 66 -43.46 19.49 -16.82
C ARG A 66 -44.44 19.14 -15.70
N VAL A 67 -43.99 19.22 -14.43
CA VAL A 67 -44.82 18.92 -13.25
C VAL A 67 -45.76 20.06 -12.94
N MET A 68 -45.33 21.31 -13.12
CA MET A 68 -46.15 22.50 -12.94
C MET A 68 -47.44 22.46 -13.82
N LEU A 69 -47.26 21.96 -15.05
CA LEU A 69 -48.38 21.87 -16.02
C LEU A 69 -49.38 20.73 -15.70
N LYS A 70 -48.88 19.61 -15.18
CA LYS A 70 -49.73 18.41 -14.95
C LYS A 70 -50.18 18.24 -13.52
N HIS A 71 -49.36 18.61 -12.52
CA HIS A 71 -49.63 18.36 -11.12
C HIS A 71 -49.12 19.50 -10.22
N PRO A 72 -49.79 20.68 -10.24
CA PRO A 72 -49.30 21.87 -9.50
C PRO A 72 -49.12 21.66 -8.01
N LYS A 73 -49.91 20.77 -7.38
CA LYS A 73 -49.79 20.43 -5.96
C LYS A 73 -48.44 19.77 -5.56
N TRP A 74 -47.75 19.16 -6.51
CA TRP A 74 -46.47 18.48 -6.29
C TRP A 74 -45.24 19.39 -6.46
N VAL A 75 -45.43 20.62 -6.92
CA VAL A 75 -44.31 21.55 -7.19
C VAL A 75 -43.56 21.91 -5.93
N MET A 76 -44.29 22.19 -4.81
CA MET A 76 -43.65 22.55 -3.55
C MET A 76 -42.85 21.39 -2.92
N PRO A 77 -43.40 20.16 -2.73
CA PRO A 77 -42.61 19.05 -2.22
C PRO A 77 -41.44 18.65 -3.12
N LEU A 78 -41.60 18.66 -4.44
CA LEU A 78 -40.50 18.38 -5.36
C LEU A 78 -39.39 19.44 -5.28
N SER A 79 -39.74 20.71 -5.10
CA SER A 79 -38.75 21.78 -4.91
C SER A 79 -37.90 21.54 -3.66
N ILE A 80 -38.50 21.08 -2.56
CA ILE A 80 -37.80 20.74 -1.33
C ILE A 80 -36.91 19.53 -1.55
N ILE A 81 -37.40 18.48 -2.23
CA ILE A 81 -36.61 17.29 -2.55
C ILE A 81 -35.39 17.66 -3.38
N ILE A 82 -35.54 18.53 -4.40
CA ILE A 82 -34.40 19.01 -5.21
C ILE A 82 -33.35 19.73 -4.34
N GLU A 83 -33.76 20.52 -3.37
CA GLU A 83 -32.84 21.18 -2.43
C GLU A 83 -32.10 20.18 -1.56
N ILE A 84 -32.80 19.21 -0.97
CA ILE A 84 -32.17 18.16 -0.15
C ILE A 84 -31.20 17.34 -0.98
N LEU A 85 -31.61 16.87 -2.17
CA LEU A 85 -30.70 16.13 -3.07
C LEU A 85 -29.48 16.94 -3.46
N SER A 86 -29.65 18.26 -3.70
CA SER A 86 -28.53 19.14 -4.01
C SER A 86 -27.54 19.25 -2.85
N ILE A 87 -28.01 19.27 -1.60
CA ILE A 87 -27.15 19.28 -0.43
C ILE A 87 -26.37 17.96 -0.33
N ILE A 88 -27.06 16.84 -0.49
CA ILE A 88 -26.46 15.50 -0.44
C ILE A 88 -25.37 15.38 -1.52
N ILE A 89 -25.64 15.78 -2.75
CA ILE A 89 -24.66 15.74 -3.86
C ILE A 89 -23.41 16.57 -3.51
N VAL A 90 -23.59 17.75 -2.93
CA VAL A 90 -22.45 18.61 -2.52
C VAL A 90 -21.62 17.95 -1.43
N ILE A 91 -22.28 17.36 -0.43
CA ILE A 91 -21.58 16.65 0.67
C ILE A 91 -20.77 15.47 0.10
N ILE A 92 -21.38 14.65 -0.76
CA ILE A 92 -20.71 13.51 -1.40
C ILE A 92 -19.51 13.98 -2.23
N ALA A 93 -19.66 15.07 -2.98
CA ALA A 93 -18.58 15.61 -3.81
C ALA A 93 -17.41 16.14 -2.97
N ILE A 94 -17.70 16.86 -1.87
CA ILE A 94 -16.66 17.32 -0.93
C ILE A 94 -15.93 16.12 -0.35
N TRP A 95 -16.67 15.10 0.12
CA TRP A 95 -16.08 13.87 0.65
C TRP A 95 -15.18 13.17 -0.38
N ALA A 96 -15.64 13.03 -1.62
CA ALA A 96 -14.87 12.42 -2.70
C ALA A 96 -13.57 13.22 -3.00
N ILE A 97 -13.64 14.55 -3.01
CA ILE A 97 -12.48 15.41 -3.22
C ILE A 97 -11.49 15.24 -2.06
N LEU A 98 -11.95 15.26 -0.82
CA LEU A 98 -11.10 15.08 0.35
C LEU A 98 -10.44 13.70 0.35
N THR A 99 -11.18 12.65 -0.03
CA THR A 99 -10.63 11.30 -0.16
C THR A 99 -9.59 11.21 -1.27
N ALA A 100 -9.82 11.85 -2.41
CA ALA A 100 -8.83 11.91 -3.50
C ALA A 100 -7.56 12.66 -3.08
N ILE A 101 -7.69 13.80 -2.39
CA ILE A 101 -6.54 14.55 -1.85
C ILE A 101 -5.79 13.67 -0.83
N LYS A 102 -6.50 12.99 0.07
CA LYS A 102 -5.91 12.07 1.06
C LYS A 102 -5.09 10.98 0.37
N SER A 103 -5.68 10.31 -0.63
CA SER A 103 -5.00 9.23 -1.37
C SER A 103 -3.77 9.72 -2.13
N LEU A 104 -3.81 10.93 -2.72
CA LEU A 104 -2.65 11.53 -3.38
C LEU A 104 -1.54 11.90 -2.39
N LEU A 105 -1.90 12.47 -1.23
CA LEU A 105 -0.94 12.78 -0.17
C LEU A 105 -0.34 11.51 0.42
N ALA A 106 -1.14 10.46 0.64
CA ALA A 106 -0.67 9.16 1.11
C ALA A 106 0.31 8.53 0.10
N LEU A 107 -0.04 8.55 -1.20
CA LEU A 107 0.84 8.07 -2.26
C LEU A 107 2.18 8.81 -2.26
N TRP A 108 2.15 10.13 -2.10
CA TRP A 108 3.37 10.93 -2.05
C TRP A 108 4.18 10.70 -0.77
N ALA A 109 3.54 10.69 0.41
CA ALA A 109 4.22 10.58 1.69
C ALA A 109 4.65 9.15 2.03
N LEU A 110 3.78 8.17 1.80
CA LEU A 110 3.94 6.77 2.22
C LEU A 110 4.30 5.82 1.06
N GLY A 111 4.19 6.28 -0.21
CA GLY A 111 4.37 5.43 -1.39
C GLY A 111 3.16 4.55 -1.72
N SER A 112 2.05 4.68 -1.00
CA SER A 112 0.81 3.96 -1.26
C SER A 112 -0.41 4.87 -1.10
N CYS A 113 -1.41 4.72 -1.97
CA CYS A 113 -2.67 5.47 -1.90
C CYS A 113 -3.62 4.97 -0.81
N ASN A 114 -3.37 3.82 -0.23
CA ASN A 114 -4.10 3.28 0.91
C ASN A 114 -3.15 3.17 2.11
N VAL A 115 -3.49 3.87 3.19
CA VAL A 115 -2.64 3.97 4.39
C VAL A 115 -2.66 2.67 5.19
N THR A 116 -3.83 2.08 5.35
CA THR A 116 -4.04 0.88 6.17
C THR A 116 -3.68 -0.40 5.42
N LYS A 117 -4.00 -0.47 4.13
CA LYS A 117 -3.77 -1.64 3.29
C LYS A 117 -2.99 -1.24 2.04
N PRO A 118 -1.67 -1.01 2.14
CA PRO A 118 -0.85 -0.59 1.01
C PRO A 118 -0.96 -1.50 -0.21
N SER A 119 -1.16 -2.80 -0.02
CA SER A 119 -1.36 -3.79 -1.09
C SER A 119 -2.62 -3.54 -1.94
N ALA A 120 -3.62 -2.83 -1.41
CA ALA A 120 -4.86 -2.50 -2.14
C ALA A 120 -4.73 -1.26 -3.02
N CYS A 121 -3.59 -0.58 -3.04
CA CYS A 121 -3.36 0.61 -3.84
C CYS A 121 -3.05 0.23 -5.30
N SER A 122 -3.96 0.58 -6.21
CA SER A 122 -3.76 0.35 -7.65
C SER A 122 -2.75 1.30 -8.33
N LEU A 123 -2.39 2.39 -7.67
CA LEU A 123 -1.46 3.41 -8.17
C LEU A 123 -0.11 3.38 -7.44
N GLY A 124 0.01 2.60 -6.37
CA GLY A 124 1.19 2.52 -5.53
C GLY A 124 2.14 1.39 -5.91
N ALA A 125 3.21 1.28 -5.15
CA ALA A 125 4.14 0.18 -5.24
C ALA A 125 3.46 -1.14 -4.88
N GLU A 126 3.83 -2.21 -5.57
CA GLU A 126 3.47 -3.56 -5.16
C GLU A 126 4.16 -3.86 -3.83
N VAL A 127 3.37 -4.15 -2.80
CA VAL A 127 3.85 -4.41 -1.43
C VAL A 127 3.01 -5.49 -0.76
N CYS A 128 3.59 -6.19 0.20
CA CYS A 128 2.84 -6.96 1.19
C CYS A 128 2.58 -6.06 2.41
N SER A 129 1.33 -5.76 2.70
CA SER A 129 0.95 -4.96 3.87
C SER A 129 1.29 -5.69 5.17
N ILE A 130 1.78 -4.95 6.17
CA ILE A 130 2.04 -5.49 7.52
C ILE A 130 0.71 -5.61 8.27
N ASP A 131 -0.08 -4.53 8.29
CA ASP A 131 -1.43 -4.54 8.89
C ASP A 131 -2.49 -4.58 7.77
N GLU A 132 -3.48 -5.47 7.91
CA GLU A 132 -4.60 -5.63 6.98
C GLU A 132 -5.95 -5.56 7.72
N SER A 133 -5.99 -5.00 8.91
CA SER A 133 -7.25 -4.87 9.67
C SER A 133 -8.28 -4.06 8.87
N GLU A 134 -9.40 -4.69 8.53
CA GLU A 134 -10.51 -4.01 7.87
C GLU A 134 -11.51 -3.51 8.92
N PRO A 135 -12.10 -2.32 8.73
CA PRO A 135 -13.09 -1.82 9.66
C PRO A 135 -14.33 -2.70 9.66
N SER A 136 -14.77 -3.12 10.84
CA SER A 136 -15.90 -4.04 11.02
C SER A 136 -17.26 -3.39 10.75
N ASN A 137 -17.33 -2.05 10.80
CA ASN A 137 -18.57 -1.29 10.64
C ASN A 137 -18.31 0.13 10.07
N PRO A 138 -19.37 0.81 9.53
CA PRO A 138 -19.22 2.13 8.92
C PRO A 138 -18.75 3.24 9.88
N ILE A 139 -19.00 3.11 11.17
CA ILE A 139 -18.58 4.10 12.18
C ILE A 139 -17.05 4.00 12.36
N GLU A 140 -16.55 2.79 12.49
CA GLU A 140 -15.12 2.51 12.57
C GLU A 140 -14.40 2.95 11.29
N ALA A 141 -14.97 2.64 10.12
CA ALA A 141 -14.44 3.10 8.84
C ALA A 141 -14.34 4.63 8.77
N THR A 142 -15.33 5.34 9.30
CA THR A 142 -15.30 6.81 9.35
C THR A 142 -14.25 7.31 10.35
N GLY A 143 -14.16 6.71 11.53
CA GLY A 143 -13.11 7.02 12.51
C GLY A 143 -11.72 6.83 11.94
N ARG A 144 -11.49 5.68 11.31
CA ARG A 144 -10.22 5.34 10.64
C ARG A 144 -9.88 6.34 9.52
N TRP A 145 -10.85 6.77 8.74
CA TRP A 145 -10.63 7.78 7.70
C TRP A 145 -10.02 9.07 8.25
N PHE A 146 -10.38 9.47 9.47
CA PHE A 146 -9.80 10.64 10.14
C PHE A 146 -8.41 10.34 10.73
N THR A 147 -8.19 9.15 11.33
CA THR A 147 -6.87 8.81 11.90
C THR A 147 -5.80 8.67 10.82
N GLU A 148 -6.15 8.17 9.64
CA GLU A 148 -5.25 8.07 8.49
C GLU A 148 -4.70 9.44 8.04
N TRP A 149 -5.43 10.54 8.23
CA TRP A 149 -4.89 11.88 8.00
C TRP A 149 -3.73 12.20 8.94
N GLY A 150 -3.85 11.81 10.21
CA GLY A 150 -2.79 11.94 11.20
C GLY A 150 -1.53 11.18 10.75
N GLU A 151 -1.69 9.91 10.36
CA GLU A 151 -0.59 9.06 9.90
C GLU A 151 0.11 9.63 8.65
N ILE A 152 -0.65 10.19 7.71
CA ILE A 152 -0.08 10.85 6.52
C ILE A 152 0.75 12.07 6.93
N PHE A 153 0.23 12.93 7.82
CA PHE A 153 0.95 14.12 8.27
C PHE A 153 2.19 13.77 9.08
N GLU A 154 2.15 12.71 9.89
CA GLU A 154 3.31 12.20 10.60
C GLU A 154 4.40 11.64 9.67
N ALA A 155 4.01 11.13 8.50
CA ALA A 155 4.94 10.57 7.51
C ALA A 155 5.60 11.65 6.62
N ILE A 156 5.06 12.88 6.55
CA ILE A 156 5.63 13.93 5.71
C ILE A 156 7.09 14.26 6.08
N PRO A 157 7.48 14.45 7.35
CA PRO A 157 8.88 14.68 7.72
C PRO A 157 9.82 13.56 7.27
N ASP A 158 9.37 12.31 7.25
CA ASP A 158 10.16 11.16 6.82
C ASP A 158 10.60 11.23 5.35
N LYS A 159 9.86 11.96 4.51
CA LYS A 159 10.24 12.21 3.11
C LYS A 159 11.51 13.05 2.97
N PHE A 160 11.79 13.88 3.96
CA PHE A 160 12.94 14.78 3.97
C PHE A 160 14.06 14.27 4.90
N ARG A 161 13.81 13.16 5.60
CA ARG A 161 14.77 12.53 6.50
C ARG A 161 15.80 11.76 5.68
N THR A 162 17.07 11.89 6.07
CA THR A 162 18.14 11.02 5.61
C THR A 162 18.21 9.80 6.53
N TYR A 163 18.22 8.61 5.96
CA TYR A 163 18.31 7.34 6.67
C TYR A 163 19.74 6.81 6.57
N ASP A 164 20.38 6.57 7.72
CA ASP A 164 21.66 5.89 7.76
C ASP A 164 21.41 4.40 8.02
N ALA A 165 21.74 3.56 7.03
CA ALA A 165 21.61 2.11 7.15
C ALA A 165 22.40 1.52 8.33
N ASN A 166 23.50 2.17 8.76
CA ASN A 166 24.33 1.72 9.87
C ASN A 166 23.78 2.13 11.24
N SER A 167 22.81 3.02 11.30
CA SER A 167 22.22 3.49 12.58
C SER A 167 21.24 2.51 13.22
N TYR A 168 20.77 1.50 12.47
CA TYR A 168 19.79 0.53 12.93
C TYR A 168 20.47 -0.78 13.34
N ASN A 169 20.23 -1.22 14.57
CA ASN A 169 20.81 -2.45 15.10
C ASN A 169 19.93 -3.67 14.77
N PHE A 170 19.78 -3.94 13.48
CA PHE A 170 19.06 -5.12 13.02
C PHE A 170 19.82 -6.41 13.23
N ASN A 171 19.10 -7.49 13.49
CA ASN A 171 19.56 -8.84 13.27
C ASN A 171 19.38 -9.17 11.79
N TYR A 172 20.47 -9.32 11.05
CA TYR A 172 20.47 -9.45 9.60
C TYR A 172 21.31 -10.64 9.11
N ILE A 173 21.16 -10.93 7.85
CA ILE A 173 21.95 -11.89 7.09
C ILE A 173 22.73 -11.11 6.04
N THR A 174 24.00 -11.39 5.86
CA THR A 174 24.81 -10.76 4.82
C THR A 174 24.73 -11.55 3.53
N VAL A 175 24.65 -10.85 2.41
CA VAL A 175 24.74 -11.46 1.07
C VAL A 175 26.19 -11.90 0.80
N ASN A 176 27.14 -11.03 1.13
CA ASN A 176 28.57 -11.33 1.04
C ASN A 176 29.08 -11.77 2.44
N PRO A 177 29.89 -12.84 2.52
CA PRO A 177 30.41 -13.32 3.79
C PRO A 177 31.30 -12.30 4.51
N TYR A 178 31.78 -11.30 3.79
CA TYR A 178 32.55 -10.18 4.32
C TYR A 178 32.01 -8.87 3.75
N GLU A 179 31.79 -7.87 4.60
CA GLU A 179 31.52 -6.51 4.12
C GLU A 179 32.73 -6.00 3.35
N VAL A 180 32.51 -5.50 2.15
CA VAL A 180 33.56 -4.91 1.31
C VAL A 180 33.76 -3.46 1.73
N GLU A 181 34.99 -3.08 2.09
CA GLU A 181 35.31 -1.82 2.79
C GLU A 181 34.81 -0.54 2.06
N ASP A 182 34.81 -0.56 0.73
CA ASP A 182 34.44 0.61 -0.08
C ASP A 182 32.98 0.60 -0.58
N LEU A 183 32.17 -0.42 -0.26
CA LEU A 183 30.79 -0.47 -0.71
C LEU A 183 29.83 0.17 0.32
N PRO A 184 28.87 0.99 -0.12
CA PRO A 184 27.85 1.53 0.75
C PRO A 184 26.96 0.42 1.31
N THR A 185 26.44 0.62 2.53
CA THR A 185 25.52 -0.32 3.17
C THR A 185 24.08 -0.09 2.70
N ALA A 186 23.38 -1.17 2.37
CA ALA A 186 21.94 -1.19 2.14
C ALA A 186 21.25 -2.17 3.10
N ILE A 187 20.04 -1.85 3.51
CA ILE A 187 19.15 -2.74 4.26
C ILE A 187 18.01 -3.17 3.34
N ASP A 188 17.66 -4.44 3.37
CA ASP A 188 16.44 -4.97 2.71
C ASP A 188 15.61 -5.75 3.73
N ILE A 189 14.43 -5.23 4.06
CA ILE A 189 13.47 -5.82 4.99
C ILE A 189 12.47 -6.63 4.18
N PHE A 190 12.41 -7.93 4.44
CA PHE A 190 11.61 -8.85 3.64
C PHE A 190 10.95 -9.93 4.49
N ASP A 191 9.84 -10.50 3.98
CA ASP A 191 9.25 -11.74 4.47
C ASP A 191 9.46 -12.84 3.43
N PRO A 192 9.98 -14.02 3.82
CA PRO A 192 10.19 -15.13 2.87
C PRO A 192 8.90 -15.62 2.22
N GLY A 193 7.73 -15.38 2.82
CA GLY A 193 6.43 -15.69 2.24
C GLY A 193 5.90 -14.64 1.26
N CYS A 194 6.41 -13.42 1.26
CA CYS A 194 5.90 -12.33 0.42
C CYS A 194 6.37 -12.46 -1.04
N SER A 195 5.44 -12.60 -1.99
CA SER A 195 5.74 -12.72 -3.42
C SER A 195 6.38 -11.44 -4.01
N VAL A 196 6.06 -10.27 -3.45
CA VAL A 196 6.69 -9.01 -3.87
C VAL A 196 8.14 -8.95 -3.40
N CYS A 197 8.45 -9.46 -2.20
CA CYS A 197 9.82 -9.59 -1.71
C CYS A 197 10.64 -10.54 -2.60
N MET A 198 10.05 -11.67 -3.00
CA MET A 198 10.67 -12.59 -3.96
C MET A 198 10.99 -11.90 -5.29
N SER A 199 10.05 -11.12 -5.81
CA SER A 199 10.24 -10.39 -7.07
C SER A 199 11.30 -9.29 -6.93
N SER A 200 11.32 -8.58 -5.80
CA SER A 200 12.32 -7.57 -5.47
C SER A 200 13.73 -8.18 -5.39
N TYR A 201 13.90 -9.28 -4.67
CA TYR A 201 15.15 -10.00 -4.55
C TYR A 201 15.70 -10.46 -5.92
N ARG A 202 14.83 -11.03 -6.78
CA ARG A 202 15.21 -11.44 -8.14
C ARG A 202 15.65 -10.26 -8.99
N ASN A 203 14.98 -9.12 -8.91
CA ASN A 203 15.35 -7.91 -9.63
C ASN A 203 16.69 -7.38 -9.14
N GLN A 204 16.94 -7.32 -7.82
CA GLN A 204 18.21 -6.91 -7.23
C GLN A 204 19.36 -7.80 -7.73
N LYS A 205 19.16 -9.13 -7.70
CA LYS A 205 20.14 -10.10 -8.19
C LYS A 205 20.42 -9.92 -9.68
N HIS A 206 19.37 -9.66 -10.47
CA HIS A 206 19.50 -9.50 -11.93
C HIS A 206 20.30 -8.26 -12.33
N ILE A 207 20.17 -7.14 -11.61
CA ILE A 207 20.90 -5.90 -11.95
C ILE A 207 22.25 -5.77 -11.25
N GLY A 208 22.66 -6.75 -10.45
CA GLY A 208 23.92 -6.69 -9.71
C GLY A 208 23.91 -5.74 -8.51
N PHE A 209 22.74 -5.52 -7.90
CA PHE A 209 22.63 -4.67 -6.70
C PHE A 209 23.49 -5.18 -5.56
N PHE A 210 23.59 -6.50 -5.40
CA PHE A 210 24.43 -7.15 -4.39
C PHE A 210 25.94 -7.00 -4.62
N ASP A 211 26.35 -6.62 -5.84
CA ASP A 211 27.74 -6.31 -6.16
C ASP A 211 28.07 -4.82 -5.90
N SER A 212 27.05 -3.99 -5.78
CA SER A 212 27.15 -2.53 -5.61
C SER A 212 26.98 -2.06 -4.17
N TYR A 213 26.43 -2.89 -3.30
CA TYR A 213 26.16 -2.59 -1.90
C TYR A 213 26.50 -3.74 -0.97
N ASN A 214 26.92 -3.42 0.26
CA ASN A 214 26.92 -4.35 1.38
C ASN A 214 25.47 -4.52 1.86
N VAL A 215 24.75 -5.49 1.29
CA VAL A 215 23.33 -5.68 1.58
C VAL A 215 23.14 -6.50 2.85
N ARG A 216 22.46 -5.89 3.84
CA ARG A 216 21.97 -6.51 5.06
C ARG A 216 20.52 -6.93 4.86
N LEU A 217 20.29 -8.22 4.68
CA LEU A 217 18.96 -8.81 4.54
C LEU A 217 18.35 -9.00 5.92
N VAL A 218 17.23 -8.33 6.20
CA VAL A 218 16.53 -8.36 7.48
C VAL A 218 15.27 -9.22 7.35
N PRO A 219 15.30 -10.48 7.82
CA PRO A 219 14.14 -11.34 7.74
C PRO A 219 13.09 -10.90 8.77
N PHE A 220 11.84 -10.80 8.31
CA PHE A 220 10.70 -10.35 9.09
C PHE A 220 9.46 -11.15 8.72
N ALA A 221 8.99 -12.03 9.61
CA ALA A 221 7.71 -12.72 9.41
C ALA A 221 6.55 -11.83 9.84
N ILE A 222 5.74 -11.39 8.87
CA ILE A 222 4.60 -10.51 9.12
C ILE A 222 3.58 -11.18 10.02
N GLN A 223 3.14 -10.47 11.07
CA GLN A 223 2.03 -10.85 11.94
C GLN A 223 0.88 -9.86 11.81
N ASP A 224 -0.34 -10.38 11.90
CA ASP A 224 -1.54 -9.57 12.05
C ASP A 224 -1.68 -9.02 13.50
N SER A 225 -2.73 -8.23 13.75
CA SER A 225 -3.03 -7.67 15.07
C SER A 225 -3.30 -8.73 16.15
N ASP A 226 -3.70 -9.94 15.74
CA ASP A 226 -4.00 -11.05 16.63
C ASP A 226 -2.76 -11.94 16.89
N GLY A 227 -1.63 -11.59 16.28
CA GLY A 227 -0.35 -12.30 16.40
C GLY A 227 -0.20 -13.52 15.50
N ASN A 228 -1.13 -13.74 14.56
CA ASN A 228 -1.00 -14.81 13.57
C ASN A 228 -0.07 -14.40 12.44
N TYR A 229 0.73 -15.34 11.96
CA TYR A 229 1.59 -15.09 10.82
C TYR A 229 0.80 -15.05 9.51
N LYS A 230 1.02 -14.00 8.73
CA LYS A 230 0.34 -13.79 7.46
C LYS A 230 0.60 -14.89 6.44
N PHE A 231 1.83 -15.38 6.38
CA PHE A 231 2.24 -16.48 5.51
C PHE A 231 2.51 -17.74 6.32
N LYS A 232 1.91 -18.84 5.91
CA LYS A 232 1.79 -20.09 6.66
C LYS A 232 3.08 -20.60 7.32
N ASN A 233 4.20 -20.57 6.60
CA ASN A 233 5.48 -21.10 7.08
C ASN A 233 6.57 -20.02 7.21
N SER A 234 6.22 -18.74 7.11
CA SER A 234 7.20 -17.64 7.14
C SER A 234 7.99 -17.62 8.43
N GLU A 235 7.33 -17.81 9.56
CA GLU A 235 7.97 -17.83 10.89
C GLU A 235 9.04 -18.92 11.00
N ILE A 236 8.72 -20.14 10.59
CA ILE A 236 9.68 -21.24 10.71
C ILE A 236 10.87 -21.06 9.76
N ILE A 237 10.64 -20.48 8.57
CA ILE A 237 11.71 -20.13 7.65
C ILE A 237 12.66 -19.12 8.29
N VAL A 238 12.14 -18.03 8.87
CA VAL A 238 12.96 -17.01 9.55
C VAL A 238 13.74 -17.60 10.72
N ARG A 239 13.15 -18.51 11.50
CA ARG A 239 13.86 -19.21 12.58
C ARG A 239 15.03 -20.04 12.06
N TYR A 240 14.80 -20.82 11.01
CA TYR A 240 15.88 -21.60 10.38
C TYR A 240 16.94 -20.70 9.76
N MET A 241 16.57 -19.56 9.19
CA MET A 241 17.54 -18.61 8.66
C MET A 241 18.47 -18.11 9.79
N PHE A 242 17.94 -17.64 10.91
CA PHE A 242 18.79 -17.19 12.02
C PHE A 242 19.62 -18.32 12.65
N ALA A 243 19.04 -19.49 12.84
CA ALA A 243 19.74 -20.63 13.41
C ALA A 243 20.86 -21.13 12.48
N SER A 244 20.61 -21.18 11.17
CA SER A 244 21.60 -21.61 10.17
C SER A 244 22.75 -20.61 10.06
N GLU A 245 22.47 -19.30 10.09
CA GLU A 245 23.49 -18.25 10.05
C GLU A 245 24.40 -18.29 11.28
N GLN A 246 23.81 -18.58 12.44
CA GLN A 246 24.57 -18.76 13.69
C GLN A 246 25.50 -19.97 13.65
N TYR A 247 25.07 -21.04 12.98
CA TYR A 247 25.87 -22.25 12.81
C TYR A 247 27.01 -22.05 11.81
N ARG A 248 26.69 -21.51 10.63
CA ARG A 248 27.66 -21.19 9.57
C ARG A 248 27.13 -20.06 8.70
N SER A 249 27.92 -18.99 8.56
CA SER A 249 27.57 -17.87 7.70
C SER A 249 27.32 -18.32 6.25
N GLY A 250 26.31 -17.71 5.62
CA GLY A 250 25.90 -17.97 4.24
C GLY A 250 24.85 -19.09 4.06
N LEU A 251 24.61 -19.94 5.07
CA LEU A 251 23.55 -20.96 4.96
C LEU A 251 22.16 -20.36 4.84
N SER A 252 21.92 -19.26 5.52
CA SER A 252 20.66 -18.52 5.44
C SER A 252 20.36 -17.99 4.06
N LEU A 253 21.40 -17.50 3.39
CA LEU A 253 21.29 -17.01 2.02
C LEU A 253 20.96 -18.16 1.05
N GLU A 254 21.53 -19.36 1.27
CA GLU A 254 21.21 -20.53 0.48
C GLU A 254 19.76 -20.95 0.63
N ILE A 255 19.21 -20.93 1.85
CA ILE A 255 17.79 -21.19 2.11
C ILE A 255 16.93 -20.15 1.39
N LEU A 256 17.24 -18.86 1.54
CA LEU A 256 16.50 -17.77 0.90
C LEU A 256 16.52 -17.88 -0.63
N ASP A 257 17.69 -18.13 -1.21
CA ASP A 257 17.85 -18.24 -2.68
C ASP A 257 17.00 -19.40 -3.22
N ARG A 258 16.98 -20.54 -2.53
CA ARG A 258 16.13 -21.68 -2.92
C ARG A 258 14.63 -21.36 -2.82
N ILE A 259 14.20 -20.62 -1.79
CA ILE A 259 12.80 -20.21 -1.65
C ILE A 259 12.42 -19.22 -2.76
N PHE A 260 13.24 -18.22 -3.02
CA PHE A 260 12.92 -17.12 -3.92
C PHE A 260 13.21 -17.41 -5.39
N THR A 261 14.17 -18.29 -5.71
CA THR A 261 14.55 -18.58 -7.09
C THR A 261 14.24 -20.01 -7.51
N GLY A 262 14.19 -20.94 -6.56
CA GLY A 262 14.03 -22.36 -6.82
C GLY A 262 12.60 -22.75 -7.21
N LYS A 263 12.53 -23.88 -7.92
CA LYS A 263 11.27 -24.54 -8.31
C LYS A 263 11.37 -26.03 -8.05
N ASN A 264 10.23 -26.67 -7.79
CA ASN A 264 10.14 -28.11 -7.70
C ASN A 264 10.19 -28.78 -9.09
N SER A 265 10.12 -30.10 -9.15
CA SER A 265 10.11 -30.90 -10.39
C SER A 265 8.93 -30.59 -11.32
N GLU A 266 7.86 -30.02 -10.79
CA GLU A 266 6.65 -29.63 -11.53
C GLU A 266 6.72 -28.18 -12.04
N GLY A 267 7.81 -27.44 -11.75
CA GLY A 267 8.00 -26.05 -12.14
C GLY A 267 7.32 -25.04 -11.20
N ILE A 268 6.74 -25.49 -10.07
CA ILE A 268 6.11 -24.64 -9.07
C ILE A 268 7.19 -24.03 -8.17
N SER A 269 7.12 -22.73 -7.90
CA SER A 269 8.06 -22.05 -7.01
C SER A 269 8.01 -22.64 -5.60
N TYR A 270 9.15 -22.76 -4.95
CA TYR A 270 9.17 -23.22 -3.55
C TYR A 270 8.44 -22.25 -2.62
N GLN A 271 8.48 -20.93 -2.88
CA GLN A 271 7.71 -19.98 -2.09
C GLN A 271 6.21 -20.31 -2.06
N ASN A 272 5.61 -20.63 -3.22
CA ASN A 272 4.21 -21.04 -3.26
C ASN A 272 3.98 -22.35 -2.50
N LYS A 273 4.90 -23.33 -2.64
CA LYS A 273 4.81 -24.59 -1.89
C LYS A 273 4.82 -24.34 -0.37
N PHE A 274 5.69 -23.48 0.13
CA PHE A 274 5.75 -23.11 1.56
C PHE A 274 4.50 -22.36 2.02
N ASN A 275 3.95 -21.48 1.21
CA ASN A 275 2.78 -20.69 1.59
C ASN A 275 1.47 -21.45 1.54
N GLU A 276 1.30 -22.34 0.56
CA GLU A 276 0.01 -22.95 0.24
C GLU A 276 -0.05 -24.43 0.61
N ASP A 277 0.96 -25.22 0.22
CA ASP A 277 0.90 -26.67 0.23
C ASP A 277 1.50 -27.26 1.51
N TYR A 278 2.74 -26.94 1.85
CA TYR A 278 3.46 -27.61 2.93
C TYR A 278 2.83 -27.39 4.30
N THR A 279 2.69 -28.47 5.07
CA THR A 279 2.53 -28.40 6.53
C THR A 279 3.82 -27.84 7.15
N ARG A 280 3.78 -27.50 8.44
CA ARG A 280 4.96 -27.03 9.18
C ARG A 280 6.08 -28.09 9.16
N GLU A 281 5.70 -29.35 9.33
CA GLU A 281 6.63 -30.50 9.35
C GLU A 281 7.27 -30.71 7.97
N GLU A 282 6.49 -30.63 6.91
CA GLU A 282 7.00 -30.72 5.53
C GLU A 282 7.92 -29.56 5.18
N ALA A 283 7.61 -28.34 5.65
CA ALA A 283 8.45 -27.18 5.47
C ALA A 283 9.80 -27.36 6.19
N ILE A 284 9.80 -27.84 7.43
CA ILE A 284 10.99 -28.18 8.21
C ILE A 284 11.81 -29.23 7.45
N ALA A 285 11.21 -30.35 7.10
CA ALA A 285 11.88 -31.43 6.39
C ALA A 285 12.53 -30.95 5.09
N LYS A 286 11.85 -30.04 4.36
CA LYS A 286 12.38 -29.48 3.13
C LYS A 286 13.59 -28.58 3.36
N ILE A 287 13.57 -27.73 4.37
CA ILE A 287 14.73 -26.88 4.72
C ILE A 287 15.91 -27.76 5.14
N GLU A 288 15.67 -28.78 5.97
CA GLU A 288 16.70 -29.71 6.43
C GLU A 288 17.29 -30.54 5.30
N GLN A 289 16.46 -30.97 4.34
CA GLN A 289 16.97 -31.56 3.10
C GLN A 289 17.96 -30.64 2.40
N TRP A 290 17.63 -29.35 2.29
CA TRP A 290 18.52 -28.37 1.64
C TRP A 290 19.82 -28.14 2.43
N LEU A 291 19.75 -28.16 3.75
CA LEU A 291 20.96 -28.10 4.61
C LEU A 291 21.85 -29.34 4.40
N GLY A 292 21.27 -30.52 4.26
CA GLY A 292 22.00 -31.75 3.90
C GLY A 292 22.64 -31.66 2.51
N GLU A 293 21.93 -31.14 1.51
CA GLU A 293 22.46 -30.87 0.17
C GLU A 293 23.59 -29.84 0.18
N ALA A 294 23.58 -28.90 1.15
CA ALA A 294 24.65 -27.93 1.41
C ALA A 294 25.86 -28.54 2.16
N GLY A 295 25.86 -29.86 2.38
CA GLY A 295 26.95 -30.63 2.94
C GLY A 295 26.95 -30.69 4.48
N LEU A 296 25.84 -30.42 5.17
CA LEU A 296 25.73 -30.62 6.60
C LEU A 296 25.37 -32.09 6.91
N ASP A 297 25.99 -32.62 7.94
CA ASP A 297 25.59 -33.91 8.49
C ASP A 297 24.34 -33.83 9.40
N GLU A 298 23.79 -34.98 9.74
CA GLU A 298 22.58 -35.06 10.59
C GLU A 298 22.79 -34.42 11.97
N GLY A 299 23.98 -34.46 12.51
CA GLY A 299 24.32 -33.83 13.79
C GLY A 299 24.22 -32.31 13.71
N ALA A 300 24.78 -31.72 12.68
CA ALA A 300 24.69 -30.28 12.40
C ALA A 300 23.25 -29.84 12.17
N ILE A 301 22.50 -30.59 11.38
CA ILE A 301 21.08 -30.30 11.12
C ILE A 301 20.25 -30.37 12.40
N SER A 302 20.50 -31.39 13.25
CA SER A 302 19.81 -31.50 14.54
C SER A 302 20.14 -30.32 15.46
N GLN A 303 21.39 -29.86 15.50
CA GLN A 303 21.78 -28.68 16.26
C GLN A 303 21.09 -27.40 15.76
N ILE A 304 21.00 -27.20 14.45
CA ILE A 304 20.28 -26.06 13.86
C ILE A 304 18.80 -26.13 14.26
N ARG A 305 18.16 -27.30 14.13
CA ARG A 305 16.76 -27.53 14.53
C ARG A 305 16.52 -27.17 16.00
N GLU A 306 17.38 -27.60 16.92
CA GLU A 306 17.27 -27.25 18.34
C GLU A 306 17.42 -25.73 18.53
N THR A 307 18.36 -25.10 17.85
CA THR A 307 18.60 -23.64 17.92
C THR A 307 17.40 -22.84 17.50
N THR A 308 16.60 -23.30 16.55
CA THR A 308 15.36 -22.60 16.13
C THR A 308 14.38 -22.35 17.28
N ASN A 309 14.41 -23.17 18.32
CA ASN A 309 13.55 -23.08 19.50
C ASN A 309 14.14 -22.22 20.63
N TYR A 310 15.37 -21.76 20.52
CA TYR A 310 15.99 -20.99 21.57
C TYR A 310 15.37 -19.60 21.73
N PRO A 311 15.22 -19.09 22.95
CA PRO A 311 14.71 -17.76 23.22
C PRO A 311 15.46 -16.65 22.46
N GLU A 312 16.74 -16.83 22.20
CA GLU A 312 17.58 -15.90 21.44
C GLU A 312 17.05 -15.66 20.04
N ILE A 313 16.61 -16.70 19.34
CA ILE A 313 16.02 -16.56 17.99
C ILE A 313 14.72 -15.76 18.06
N THR A 314 13.87 -16.02 19.04
CA THR A 314 12.65 -15.26 19.27
C THR A 314 12.95 -13.79 19.59
N ASN A 315 13.98 -13.53 20.39
CA ASN A 315 14.41 -12.17 20.71
C ASN A 315 14.88 -11.42 19.45
N LYS A 316 15.71 -12.04 18.60
CA LYS A 316 16.15 -11.45 17.32
C LYS A 316 14.96 -11.07 16.44
N MET A 317 13.96 -11.93 16.33
CA MET A 317 12.74 -11.65 15.56
C MET A 317 11.96 -10.46 16.17
N ASN A 318 11.82 -10.42 17.50
CA ASN A 318 11.10 -9.35 18.20
C ASN A 318 11.84 -8.00 18.12
N GLU A 319 13.16 -8.00 18.20
CA GLU A 319 13.98 -6.79 18.03
C GLU A 319 13.82 -6.22 16.61
N ASN A 320 13.92 -7.07 15.58
CA ASN A 320 13.65 -6.66 14.22
C ASN A 320 12.24 -6.09 14.07
N LYS A 321 11.23 -6.78 14.61
CA LYS A 321 9.83 -6.31 14.58
C LYS A 321 9.71 -4.93 15.23
N ASN A 322 10.32 -4.72 16.40
CA ASN A 322 10.26 -3.44 17.07
C ASN A 322 10.86 -2.30 16.25
N ILE A 323 12.03 -2.50 15.64
CA ILE A 323 12.66 -1.50 14.78
C ILE A 323 11.79 -1.21 13.55
N ILE A 324 11.25 -2.25 12.90
CA ILE A 324 10.44 -2.14 11.69
C ILE A 324 9.14 -1.39 11.95
N GLU A 325 8.39 -1.80 12.97
CA GLU A 325 7.05 -1.28 13.23
C GLU A 325 7.06 0.06 13.99
N ASN A 326 7.93 0.21 15.01
CA ASN A 326 7.92 1.34 15.93
C ASN A 326 8.92 2.45 15.57
N GLU A 327 10.15 2.09 15.15
CA GLU A 327 11.17 3.10 14.84
C GLU A 327 11.11 3.58 13.39
N LEU A 328 11.02 2.64 12.45
CA LEU A 328 10.91 2.92 11.01
C LEU A 328 9.48 3.15 10.53
N LYS A 329 8.49 2.73 11.33
CA LYS A 329 7.05 2.83 11.01
C LYS A 329 6.74 2.28 9.61
N VAL A 330 7.33 1.12 9.28
CA VAL A 330 7.12 0.46 7.99
C VAL A 330 5.70 -0.10 7.94
N LYS A 331 4.95 0.21 6.89
CA LYS A 331 3.58 -0.26 6.69
C LYS A 331 3.46 -1.39 5.66
N GLY A 332 4.52 -1.62 4.89
CA GLY A 332 4.56 -2.68 3.88
C GLY A 332 5.97 -3.07 3.48
N ILE A 333 6.13 -4.28 3.00
CA ILE A 333 7.40 -4.83 2.55
C ILE A 333 7.29 -5.34 1.09
N PRO A 334 8.41 -5.43 0.34
CA PRO A 334 9.77 -5.12 0.79
C PRO A 334 9.96 -3.64 1.11
N THR A 335 10.82 -3.36 2.08
CA THR A 335 11.27 -2.00 2.36
C THR A 335 12.78 -1.97 2.42
N MET A 336 13.37 -1.11 1.62
CA MET A 336 14.82 -0.97 1.50
C MET A 336 15.29 0.38 2.01
N ILE A 337 16.48 0.41 2.59
CA ILE A 337 17.20 1.64 2.96
C ILE A 337 18.54 1.63 2.26
N TYR A 338 18.72 2.53 1.30
CA TYR A 338 19.98 2.73 0.59
C TYR A 338 20.05 4.19 0.08
N ASP A 339 21.24 4.68 -0.18
CA ASP A 339 21.50 6.07 -0.61
C ASP A 339 20.81 7.14 0.26
N GLY A 340 20.72 6.86 1.56
CA GLY A 340 20.10 7.77 2.53
C GLY A 340 18.57 7.85 2.46
N LYS A 341 17.90 6.97 1.73
CA LYS A 341 16.44 6.97 1.52
C LYS A 341 15.81 5.65 1.93
N LYS A 342 14.56 5.74 2.38
CA LYS A 342 13.68 4.59 2.62
C LYS A 342 12.76 4.40 1.40
N HIS A 343 12.85 3.24 0.76
CA HIS A 343 12.04 2.84 -0.38
C HIS A 343 11.13 1.69 0.02
N THR A 344 9.83 1.82 -0.18
CA THR A 344 8.86 0.76 0.12
C THR A 344 8.22 0.29 -1.18
N GLY A 345 8.17 -1.03 -1.36
CA GLY A 345 7.57 -1.69 -2.51
C GLY A 345 8.57 -2.36 -3.42
N LEU A 346 8.05 -2.90 -4.53
CA LEU A 346 8.84 -3.65 -5.50
C LEU A 346 10.03 -2.83 -6.01
N PHE A 347 11.22 -3.38 -5.81
CA PHE A 347 12.43 -2.84 -6.42
C PHE A 347 12.40 -3.05 -7.93
N LYS A 348 12.48 -1.96 -8.70
CA LYS A 348 12.41 -2.00 -10.17
C LYS A 348 13.80 -1.83 -10.77
N SER A 349 14.08 -2.56 -11.86
CA SER A 349 15.37 -2.52 -12.57
C SER A 349 15.71 -1.16 -13.19
N SER A 350 14.83 -0.18 -13.09
CA SER A 350 15.04 1.21 -13.58
C SER A 350 15.40 2.18 -12.45
N GLU A 351 15.47 1.72 -11.24
CA GLU A 351 15.89 2.49 -10.07
C GLU A 351 17.33 2.16 -9.73
#